data_1ba19a81b415028ecadd382c1737130a
#
_entry.id   1ba19a81b415028ecadd382c1737130a
#
_cell.length_a   1.000
_cell.length_b   1.000
_cell.length_c   1.000
_cell.angle_alpha   90.00
_cell.angle_beta   90.00
_cell.angle_gamma   90.00
#
_symmetry.space_group_name_H-M   'P 1'
#
loop_
_entity.id
_entity.type
_entity.pdbx_description
1 polymer ?
#
loop_
_entity_poly.entity_id
_entity_poly.type
_entity_poly.pdbx_seq_one_letter_code
_entity_poly.pdbx_strand_id
1 'polypeptide(L)'
;MFIPRPTGGGWVFLTAAAGALGTAFMNVGLVSALIASVLAAFVVSAWLLSLLAAAGYEIRRELMQEGRCFEQVSLLLVVRNRTFLFRQPAVIFEKLPFYPGGRAFWEIPALKPHETVRLERNMTVVRRGHFHLEKIQIIAGDPCGLFQVRKTFRLPGEMVIQPQIRPLAGLETGTGGQLSMTGDGRPLGRSGMGSDFFGVRPYRPGDEIRFVHWGLSASKRKLMVREFEASAIERIVIILDTDSASVGLDPAENNFEALVSLAGSIAEYFASQYCFFTFYTCFEGNLMQINGDAAGVNVKIMELLTELQPCPNKVDHLLADVLEYLPQGAVLYMLSMSDSPALQGMLRILEDQNIRLQWVCAAKEYFPVEIGRAHV
;
A
#
# COMPACT_ATOMS: atom_id res chain seq x y z
N MET A 1 22.24 -22.43 -19.35
CA MET A 1 22.85 -23.68 -18.85
C MET A 1 22.98 -23.56 -17.34
N PHE A 2 22.42 -24.49 -16.58
CA PHE A 2 22.43 -24.41 -15.10
C PHE A 2 23.66 -25.14 -14.62
N ILE A 3 24.61 -24.43 -14.03
CA ILE A 3 25.83 -25.02 -13.51
C ILE A 3 25.59 -25.33 -12.04
N PRO A 4 25.67 -26.62 -11.61
CA PRO A 4 25.60 -26.98 -10.20
C PRO A 4 26.75 -26.34 -9.45
N ARG A 5 26.43 -25.77 -8.29
CA ARG A 5 27.43 -25.19 -7.39
C ARG A 5 27.61 -26.09 -6.18
N PRO A 6 28.83 -26.42 -5.79
CA PRO A 6 29.04 -27.19 -4.58
C PRO A 6 28.58 -26.40 -3.35
N THR A 7 27.95 -27.10 -2.42
CA THR A 7 27.62 -26.59 -1.08
C THR A 7 28.87 -26.61 -0.20
N GLY A 8 28.79 -26.13 1.05
CA GLY A 8 29.90 -26.30 2.02
C GLY A 8 30.31 -27.75 2.18
N GLY A 9 29.32 -28.67 2.32
CA GLY A 9 29.57 -30.10 2.35
C GLY A 9 30.16 -30.64 1.04
N GLY A 10 29.68 -30.12 -0.11
CA GLY A 10 30.19 -30.49 -1.42
C GLY A 10 31.66 -30.17 -1.60
N TRP A 11 32.13 -29.06 -1.08
CA TRP A 11 33.56 -28.72 -1.10
C TRP A 11 34.40 -29.70 -0.27
N VAL A 12 33.91 -30.10 0.90
CA VAL A 12 34.61 -31.12 1.73
C VAL A 12 34.73 -32.45 0.99
N PHE A 13 33.64 -32.90 0.34
CA PHE A 13 33.68 -34.13 -0.45
C PHE A 13 34.58 -34.03 -1.70
N LEU A 14 34.56 -32.88 -2.36
CA LEU A 14 35.47 -32.65 -3.51
C LEU A 14 36.93 -32.70 -3.09
N THR A 15 37.31 -32.07 -1.99
CA THR A 15 38.68 -32.12 -1.48
C THR A 15 39.06 -33.52 -1.01
N ALA A 16 38.17 -34.24 -0.35
CA ALA A 16 38.40 -35.63 0.06
C ALA A 16 38.57 -36.55 -1.17
N ALA A 17 37.73 -36.41 -2.20
CA ALA A 17 37.85 -37.18 -3.43
C ALA A 17 39.15 -36.86 -4.17
N ALA A 18 39.55 -35.58 -4.25
CA ALA A 18 40.83 -35.17 -4.83
C ALA A 18 42.05 -35.73 -4.07
N GLY A 19 41.99 -35.72 -2.71
CA GLY A 19 43.01 -36.32 -1.88
C GLY A 19 43.11 -37.82 -2.05
N ALA A 20 41.98 -38.54 -2.11
CA ALA A 20 41.94 -39.99 -2.38
C ALA A 20 42.47 -40.33 -3.78
N LEU A 21 42.19 -39.53 -4.80
CA LEU A 21 42.74 -39.69 -6.14
C LEU A 21 44.26 -39.47 -6.14
N GLY A 22 44.75 -38.46 -5.40
CA GLY A 22 46.19 -38.18 -5.25
C GLY A 22 46.90 -39.34 -4.56
N THR A 23 46.36 -39.90 -3.49
CA THR A 23 46.96 -41.08 -2.83
C THR A 23 46.90 -42.34 -3.67
N ALA A 24 45.84 -42.55 -4.45
CA ALA A 24 45.74 -43.67 -5.38
C ALA A 24 46.74 -43.58 -6.52
N PHE A 25 47.07 -42.35 -6.96
CA PHE A 25 48.09 -42.12 -7.97
C PHE A 25 49.54 -42.33 -7.46
N MET A 26 49.77 -41.94 -6.19
CA MET A 26 51.09 -42.10 -5.54
C MET A 26 51.37 -43.54 -5.09
N ASN A 27 50.34 -44.22 -4.55
CA ASN A 27 50.42 -45.58 -4.06
C ASN A 27 49.61 -46.51 -4.97
N VAL A 28 50.23 -47.31 -5.79
CA VAL A 28 49.58 -48.24 -6.74
C VAL A 28 48.96 -49.45 -5.98
N GLY A 29 48.13 -49.17 -4.96
CA GLY A 29 47.41 -50.19 -4.20
C GLY A 29 45.96 -50.34 -4.70
N LEU A 30 45.50 -51.56 -4.86
CA LEU A 30 44.12 -51.84 -5.31
C LEU A 30 43.06 -51.17 -4.41
N VAL A 31 43.30 -51.17 -3.10
CA VAL A 31 42.36 -50.59 -2.12
C VAL A 31 42.23 -49.08 -2.25
N SER A 32 43.34 -48.35 -2.40
CA SER A 32 43.34 -46.90 -2.60
C SER A 32 42.63 -46.51 -3.89
N ALA A 33 42.86 -47.26 -4.98
CA ALA A 33 42.20 -47.06 -6.26
C ALA A 33 40.68 -47.31 -6.18
N LEU A 34 40.26 -48.34 -5.47
CA LEU A 34 38.81 -48.61 -5.25
C LEU A 34 38.14 -47.47 -4.45
N ILE A 35 38.74 -47.03 -3.36
CA ILE A 35 38.16 -45.91 -2.56
C ILE A 35 38.06 -44.64 -3.41
N ALA A 36 39.13 -44.30 -4.15
CA ALA A 36 39.14 -43.14 -5.02
C ALA A 36 38.05 -43.21 -6.12
N SER A 37 37.90 -44.40 -6.76
CA SER A 37 36.87 -44.58 -7.81
C SER A 37 35.44 -44.48 -7.26
N VAL A 38 35.17 -45.03 -6.08
CA VAL A 38 33.87 -44.93 -5.44
C VAL A 38 33.53 -43.48 -5.07
N LEU A 39 34.47 -42.76 -4.46
CA LEU A 39 34.28 -41.33 -4.13
C LEU A 39 34.06 -40.47 -5.39
N ALA A 40 34.88 -40.70 -6.44
CA ALA A 40 34.70 -39.99 -7.69
C ALA A 40 33.33 -40.27 -8.35
N ALA A 41 32.92 -41.55 -8.41
CA ALA A 41 31.62 -41.94 -8.94
C ALA A 41 30.48 -41.31 -8.14
N PHE A 42 30.61 -41.25 -6.80
CA PHE A 42 29.61 -40.59 -5.93
C PHE A 42 29.50 -39.09 -6.21
N VAL A 43 30.62 -38.37 -6.31
CA VAL A 43 30.61 -36.94 -6.64
C VAL A 43 30.03 -36.69 -8.03
N VAL A 44 30.37 -37.48 -9.03
CA VAL A 44 29.86 -37.36 -10.40
C VAL A 44 28.35 -37.63 -10.42
N SER A 45 27.88 -38.69 -9.71
CA SER A 45 26.45 -39.00 -9.64
C SER A 45 25.66 -37.90 -8.95
N ALA A 46 26.15 -37.35 -7.84
CA ALA A 46 25.53 -36.22 -7.15
C ALA A 46 25.45 -34.96 -8.06
N TRP A 47 26.52 -34.69 -8.79
CA TRP A 47 26.56 -33.60 -9.77
C TRP A 47 25.52 -33.79 -10.89
N LEU A 48 25.41 -34.99 -11.47
CA LEU A 48 24.41 -35.33 -12.49
C LEU A 48 22.97 -35.24 -11.94
N LEU A 49 22.75 -35.76 -10.74
CA LEU A 49 21.41 -35.69 -10.09
C LEU A 49 21.02 -34.24 -9.80
N SER A 50 21.98 -33.38 -9.43
CA SER A 50 21.65 -31.97 -9.20
C SER A 50 21.24 -31.24 -10.47
N LEU A 51 21.77 -31.59 -11.65
CA LEU A 51 21.29 -31.04 -12.94
C LEU A 51 19.83 -31.35 -13.20
N LEU A 52 19.39 -32.53 -12.79
CA LEU A 52 18.01 -32.96 -12.93
C LEU A 52 17.09 -32.37 -11.86
N ALA A 53 17.65 -31.99 -10.72
CA ALA A 53 16.86 -31.55 -9.55
C ALA A 53 15.96 -30.34 -9.83
N ALA A 54 16.44 -29.36 -10.60
CA ALA A 54 15.67 -28.15 -10.95
C ALA A 54 14.86 -28.29 -12.25
N ALA A 55 14.90 -29.45 -12.92
CA ALA A 55 14.16 -29.68 -14.16
C ALA A 55 12.70 -30.09 -13.84
N GLY A 56 11.77 -29.74 -14.71
CA GLY A 56 10.39 -30.25 -14.67
C GLY A 56 9.45 -29.66 -13.63
N TYR A 57 9.85 -28.61 -12.93
CA TYR A 57 8.90 -27.82 -12.15
C TYR A 57 8.10 -26.90 -13.07
N GLU A 58 6.78 -26.90 -12.88
CA GLU A 58 5.88 -25.88 -13.41
C GLU A 58 5.34 -25.10 -12.22
N ILE A 59 5.46 -23.76 -12.27
CA ILE A 59 5.03 -22.88 -11.20
C ILE A 59 4.04 -21.90 -11.78
N ARG A 60 2.92 -21.76 -11.09
CA ARG A 60 1.88 -20.78 -11.41
C ARG A 60 1.59 -19.97 -10.16
N ARG A 61 1.32 -18.71 -10.35
CA ARG A 61 0.80 -17.83 -9.32
C ARG A 61 -0.71 -17.78 -9.49
N GLU A 62 -1.44 -18.19 -8.46
CA GLU A 62 -2.89 -18.06 -8.42
C GLU A 62 -3.20 -16.79 -7.62
N LEU A 63 -4.03 -15.91 -8.18
CA LEU A 63 -4.62 -14.69 -7.62
C LEU A 63 -3.71 -13.92 -6.63
N MET A 64 -3.20 -12.79 -7.08
CA MET A 64 -2.71 -11.75 -6.20
C MET A 64 -3.90 -10.87 -5.81
N GLN A 65 -4.18 -10.80 -4.53
CA GLN A 65 -5.15 -9.86 -4.01
C GLN A 65 -4.51 -8.47 -3.91
N GLU A 66 -5.29 -7.45 -4.17
CA GLU A 66 -4.97 -6.10 -3.75
C GLU A 66 -4.90 -6.10 -2.22
N GLY A 67 -3.96 -5.35 -1.65
CA GLY A 67 -3.77 -5.29 -0.21
C GLY A 67 -3.60 -3.86 0.27
N ARG A 68 -3.69 -3.67 1.58
CA ARG A 68 -3.36 -2.40 2.25
C ARG A 68 -2.12 -2.58 3.11
N CYS A 69 -1.35 -1.51 3.28
CA CYS A 69 -0.19 -1.53 4.18
C CYS A 69 -0.59 -1.99 5.57
N PHE A 70 0.29 -2.80 6.19
CA PHE A 70 0.12 -3.41 7.52
C PHE A 70 -1.01 -4.43 7.63
N GLU A 71 -1.66 -4.79 6.52
CA GLU A 71 -2.59 -5.92 6.47
C GLU A 71 -1.89 -7.20 6.03
N GLN A 72 -2.52 -8.33 6.37
CA GLN A 72 -2.06 -9.64 5.92
C GLN A 72 -2.58 -9.92 4.52
N VAL A 73 -1.67 -10.20 3.60
CA VAL A 73 -1.98 -10.59 2.24
C VAL A 73 -1.53 -12.03 2.01
N SER A 74 -2.41 -12.83 1.42
CA SER A 74 -2.11 -14.22 1.07
C SER A 74 -1.53 -14.31 -0.34
N LEU A 75 -0.32 -14.84 -0.46
CA LEU A 75 0.27 -15.20 -1.73
C LEU A 75 0.17 -16.72 -1.93
N LEU A 76 -0.40 -17.13 -3.06
CA LEU A 76 -0.57 -18.53 -3.41
C LEU A 76 0.29 -18.88 -4.63
N LEU A 77 1.17 -19.86 -4.46
CA LEU A 77 1.95 -20.44 -5.53
C LEU A 77 1.52 -21.92 -5.73
N VAL A 78 1.23 -22.29 -6.95
CA VAL A 78 0.95 -23.67 -7.32
C VAL A 78 2.18 -24.24 -8.01
N VAL A 79 2.74 -25.27 -7.41
CA VAL A 79 3.94 -25.95 -7.91
C VAL A 79 3.57 -27.37 -8.34
N ARG A 80 3.87 -27.72 -9.58
CA ARG A 80 3.61 -29.04 -10.17
C ARG A 80 4.90 -29.68 -10.62
N ASN A 81 5.07 -30.95 -10.27
CA ASN A 81 6.10 -31.80 -10.86
C ASN A 81 5.60 -32.36 -12.20
N ARG A 82 6.18 -31.92 -13.33
CA ARG A 82 5.81 -32.41 -14.67
C ARG A 82 6.48 -33.72 -15.06
N THR A 83 7.37 -34.23 -14.21
CA THR A 83 8.18 -35.42 -14.54
C THR A 83 7.62 -36.67 -13.87
N PHE A 84 8.06 -37.80 -14.35
CA PHE A 84 7.77 -39.12 -13.77
C PHE A 84 8.77 -39.48 -12.64
N LEU A 85 9.72 -38.61 -12.31
CA LEU A 85 10.67 -38.80 -11.23
C LEU A 85 10.23 -38.08 -9.97
N PHE A 86 10.55 -38.66 -8.81
CA PHE A 86 10.44 -37.98 -7.53
C PHE A 86 11.32 -36.73 -7.52
N ARG A 87 10.80 -35.66 -6.90
CA ARG A 87 11.53 -34.43 -6.67
C ARG A 87 11.89 -34.29 -5.21
N GLN A 88 13.14 -33.96 -4.95
CA GLN A 88 13.61 -33.64 -3.60
C GLN A 88 13.01 -32.29 -3.13
N PRO A 89 12.97 -32.06 -1.81
CA PRO A 89 12.60 -30.76 -1.29
C PRO A 89 13.43 -29.65 -1.92
N ALA A 90 12.79 -28.54 -2.19
CA ALA A 90 13.41 -27.38 -2.83
C ALA A 90 12.91 -26.10 -2.18
N VAL A 91 13.59 -24.98 -2.42
CA VAL A 91 13.19 -23.69 -1.89
C VAL A 91 12.95 -22.75 -3.06
N ILE A 92 11.78 -22.07 -3.04
CA ILE A 92 11.51 -20.93 -3.90
C ILE A 92 12.00 -19.67 -3.18
N PHE A 93 12.72 -18.87 -3.90
CA PHE A 93 13.16 -17.55 -3.48
C PHE A 93 12.53 -16.51 -4.41
N GLU A 94 11.90 -15.49 -3.82
CA GLU A 94 11.32 -14.38 -4.56
C GLU A 94 11.70 -13.04 -3.91
N LYS A 95 11.94 -12.02 -4.74
CA LYS A 95 12.11 -10.65 -4.28
C LYS A 95 10.75 -9.99 -4.22
N LEU A 96 10.34 -9.57 -3.04
CA LEU A 96 9.08 -8.89 -2.76
C LEU A 96 9.38 -7.54 -2.10
N PRO A 97 9.45 -6.44 -2.86
CA PRO A 97 9.85 -5.12 -2.33
C PRO A 97 8.93 -4.58 -1.23
N PHE A 98 7.68 -5.05 -1.20
CA PHE A 98 6.65 -4.66 -0.24
C PHE A 98 6.66 -5.48 1.06
N TYR A 99 7.49 -6.52 1.13
CA TYR A 99 7.62 -7.38 2.30
C TYR A 99 8.82 -6.96 3.16
N PRO A 100 8.75 -7.05 4.51
CA PRO A 100 9.89 -6.77 5.38
C PRO A 100 11.12 -7.58 4.96
N GLY A 101 12.26 -6.91 4.78
CA GLY A 101 13.48 -7.53 4.28
C GLY A 101 13.52 -7.75 2.76
N GLY A 102 12.45 -7.46 2.02
CA GLY A 102 12.42 -7.46 0.55
C GLY A 102 12.53 -8.84 -0.11
N ARG A 103 12.41 -9.93 0.66
CA ARG A 103 12.60 -11.31 0.19
C ARG A 103 11.65 -12.28 0.87
N ALA A 104 11.13 -13.23 0.10
CA ALA A 104 10.34 -14.33 0.64
C ALA A 104 10.87 -15.68 0.18
N PHE A 105 10.66 -16.69 1.01
CA PHE A 105 11.06 -18.07 0.77
C PHE A 105 9.85 -18.97 0.95
N TRP A 106 9.65 -19.92 0.05
CA TRP A 106 8.66 -20.99 0.18
C TRP A 106 9.38 -22.33 0.11
N GLU A 107 9.06 -23.20 1.02
CA GLU A 107 9.58 -24.56 1.02
C GLU A 107 8.66 -25.45 0.19
N ILE A 108 9.23 -26.08 -0.83
CA ILE A 108 8.56 -27.10 -1.62
C ILE A 108 8.85 -28.44 -0.96
N PRO A 109 7.85 -29.22 -0.53
CA PRO A 109 8.07 -30.57 -0.03
C PRO A 109 8.55 -31.50 -1.15
N ALA A 110 8.98 -32.71 -0.80
CA ALA A 110 9.24 -33.72 -1.78
C ALA A 110 7.98 -34.03 -2.60
N LEU A 111 8.08 -34.02 -3.93
CA LEU A 111 6.94 -34.21 -4.83
C LEU A 111 7.02 -35.55 -5.55
N LYS A 112 5.93 -36.32 -5.50
CA LYS A 112 5.73 -37.50 -6.31
C LYS A 112 5.62 -37.15 -7.81
N PRO A 113 5.79 -38.12 -8.71
CA PRO A 113 5.53 -37.91 -10.12
C PRO A 113 4.14 -37.28 -10.34
N HIS A 114 4.12 -36.20 -11.16
CA HIS A 114 2.90 -35.45 -11.54
C HIS A 114 2.12 -34.80 -10.38
N GLU A 115 2.63 -34.82 -9.17
CA GLU A 115 2.02 -34.19 -8.00
C GLU A 115 2.01 -32.68 -8.11
N THR A 116 0.93 -32.08 -7.60
CA THR A 116 0.75 -30.63 -7.51
C THR A 116 0.57 -30.24 -6.04
N VAL A 117 1.32 -29.25 -5.59
CA VAL A 117 1.22 -28.69 -4.24
C VAL A 117 0.84 -27.22 -4.33
N ARG A 118 0.01 -26.78 -3.40
CA ARG A 118 -0.34 -25.37 -3.21
C ARG A 118 0.44 -24.86 -2.01
N LEU A 119 1.23 -23.80 -2.23
CA LEU A 119 2.04 -23.14 -1.22
C LEU A 119 1.39 -21.79 -0.94
N GLU A 120 0.68 -21.70 0.16
CA GLU A 120 0.08 -20.47 0.64
C GLU A 120 0.97 -19.84 1.71
N ARG A 121 1.14 -18.53 1.62
CA ARG A 121 1.87 -17.78 2.62
C ARG A 121 1.16 -16.45 2.90
N ASN A 122 0.75 -16.29 4.14
CA ASN A 122 0.26 -15.03 4.66
C ASN A 122 1.44 -14.16 5.07
N MET A 123 1.47 -12.95 4.61
CA MET A 123 2.53 -12.01 4.92
C MET A 123 1.99 -10.60 5.13
N THR A 124 2.55 -9.88 6.09
CA THR A 124 2.24 -8.48 6.30
C THR A 124 3.02 -7.64 5.30
N VAL A 125 2.33 -6.78 4.55
CA VAL A 125 2.92 -5.86 3.60
C VAL A 125 3.21 -4.53 4.27
N VAL A 126 4.37 -3.92 3.99
CA VAL A 126 4.84 -2.71 4.70
C VAL A 126 5.07 -1.51 3.79
N ARG A 127 4.97 -1.68 2.49
CA ARG A 127 5.19 -0.59 1.52
C ARG A 127 4.06 -0.56 0.51
N ARG A 128 3.48 0.63 0.32
CA ARG A 128 2.49 0.87 -0.73
C ARG A 128 3.14 1.05 -2.08
N GLY A 129 2.37 0.87 -3.12
CA GLY A 129 2.78 1.11 -4.50
C GLY A 129 2.27 0.05 -5.47
N HIS A 130 2.60 0.24 -6.75
CA HIS A 130 2.42 -0.75 -7.80
C HIS A 130 3.69 -1.58 -7.93
N PHE A 131 3.58 -2.89 -7.70
CA PHE A 131 4.71 -3.80 -7.76
C PHE A 131 4.55 -4.77 -8.91
N HIS A 132 5.54 -4.76 -9.82
CA HIS A 132 5.64 -5.74 -10.89
C HIS A 132 6.59 -6.86 -10.46
N LEU A 133 6.05 -8.06 -10.37
CA LEU A 133 6.80 -9.26 -10.03
C LEU A 133 7.14 -10.00 -11.33
N GLU A 134 8.43 -10.17 -11.61
CA GLU A 134 8.86 -10.74 -12.89
C GLU A 134 9.40 -12.15 -12.77
N LYS A 135 10.14 -12.44 -11.72
CA LYS A 135 11.00 -13.63 -11.64
C LYS A 135 10.98 -14.25 -10.26
N ILE A 136 10.91 -15.55 -10.24
CA ILE A 136 11.16 -16.38 -9.06
C ILE A 136 12.36 -17.30 -9.31
N GLN A 137 13.04 -17.72 -8.26
CA GLN A 137 14.13 -18.66 -8.33
C GLN A 137 13.82 -19.91 -7.53
N ILE A 138 14.01 -21.08 -8.12
CA ILE A 138 14.06 -22.34 -7.38
C ILE A 138 15.52 -22.68 -7.08
N ILE A 139 15.75 -23.05 -5.84
CA ILE A 139 17.00 -23.62 -5.37
C ILE A 139 16.70 -25.09 -5.03
N ALA A 140 17.26 -25.99 -5.81
CA ALA A 140 17.10 -27.44 -5.63
C ALA A 140 18.51 -28.08 -5.59
N GLY A 141 18.64 -29.22 -4.92
CA GLY A 141 19.91 -29.92 -4.79
C GLY A 141 19.81 -31.40 -5.10
N ASP A 142 20.96 -32.08 -5.07
CA ASP A 142 21.02 -33.53 -5.06
C ASP A 142 20.56 -34.10 -3.72
N PRO A 143 20.18 -35.39 -3.63
CA PRO A 143 19.70 -36.00 -2.39
C PRO A 143 20.68 -35.95 -1.21
N CYS A 144 21.96 -35.87 -1.50
CA CYS A 144 23.02 -35.83 -0.48
C CYS A 144 23.41 -34.39 -0.09
N GLY A 145 22.86 -33.38 -0.76
CA GLY A 145 23.10 -31.97 -0.45
C GLY A 145 24.51 -31.49 -0.81
N LEU A 146 25.24 -32.19 -1.69
CA LEU A 146 26.59 -31.81 -2.11
C LEU A 146 26.60 -30.68 -3.15
N PHE A 147 25.59 -30.66 -4.02
CA PHE A 147 25.44 -29.65 -5.07
C PHE A 147 24.07 -29.03 -5.05
N GLN A 148 24.01 -27.75 -5.38
CA GLN A 148 22.74 -27.03 -5.57
C GLN A 148 22.69 -26.36 -6.93
N VAL A 149 21.50 -26.31 -7.50
CA VAL A 149 21.20 -25.63 -8.76
C VAL A 149 20.17 -24.55 -8.50
N ARG A 150 20.37 -23.39 -9.11
CA ARG A 150 19.40 -22.29 -9.12
C ARG A 150 18.80 -22.16 -10.50
N LYS A 151 17.48 -22.21 -10.57
CA LYS A 151 16.74 -22.01 -11.80
C LYS A 151 15.79 -20.85 -11.65
N THR A 152 15.85 -19.89 -12.58
CA THR A 152 14.97 -18.74 -12.61
C THR A 152 13.81 -19.01 -13.56
N PHE A 153 12.60 -18.74 -13.08
CA PHE A 153 11.37 -18.78 -13.87
C PHE A 153 10.86 -17.37 -14.07
N ARG A 154 10.39 -17.06 -15.26
CA ARG A 154 9.61 -15.85 -15.51
C ARG A 154 8.19 -16.12 -15.09
N LEU A 155 7.71 -15.35 -14.12
CA LEU A 155 6.37 -15.48 -13.56
C LEU A 155 5.83 -14.07 -13.35
N PRO A 156 5.34 -13.42 -14.43
CA PRO A 156 4.82 -12.07 -14.33
C PRO A 156 3.60 -12.04 -13.42
N GLY A 157 3.47 -10.96 -12.68
CA GLY A 157 2.33 -10.69 -11.81
C GLY A 157 2.41 -9.25 -11.33
N GLU A 158 1.26 -8.70 -11.03
CA GLU A 158 1.11 -7.35 -10.52
C GLU A 158 0.46 -7.40 -9.14
N MET A 159 0.88 -6.51 -8.29
CA MET A 159 0.31 -6.34 -6.97
C MET A 159 0.23 -4.86 -6.65
N VAL A 160 -0.97 -4.43 -6.28
CA VAL A 160 -1.25 -3.05 -5.86
C VAL A 160 -1.43 -3.06 -4.35
N ILE A 161 -0.63 -2.26 -3.66
CA ILE A 161 -0.72 -2.10 -2.22
C ILE A 161 -1.08 -0.66 -1.92
N GLN A 162 -2.30 -0.48 -1.43
CA GLN A 162 -2.85 0.81 -1.03
C GLN A 162 -2.27 1.26 0.33
N PRO A 163 -2.30 2.57 0.65
CA PRO A 163 -1.94 3.04 1.98
C PRO A 163 -2.84 2.43 3.06
N GLN A 164 -2.36 2.43 4.29
CA GLN A 164 -3.15 2.02 5.44
C GLN A 164 -4.30 2.99 5.66
N ILE A 165 -5.51 2.48 5.82
CA ILE A 165 -6.68 3.28 6.18
C ILE A 165 -7.05 2.95 7.62
N ARG A 166 -7.20 3.98 8.44
CA ARG A 166 -7.67 3.86 9.82
C ARG A 166 -9.05 4.47 9.95
N PRO A 167 -10.00 3.81 10.60
CA PRO A 167 -11.31 4.38 10.81
C PRO A 167 -11.19 5.65 11.68
N LEU A 168 -11.72 6.76 11.17
CA LEU A 168 -11.77 8.03 11.88
C LEU A 168 -13.19 8.25 12.40
N ALA A 169 -13.31 8.90 13.55
CA ALA A 169 -14.56 9.26 14.14
C ALA A 169 -14.53 10.73 14.56
N GLY A 170 -15.67 11.44 14.34
CA GLY A 170 -15.85 12.80 14.85
C GLY A 170 -14.99 13.86 14.16
N LEU A 171 -14.66 13.68 12.86
CA LEU A 171 -14.04 14.76 12.10
C LEU A 171 -14.99 15.96 12.02
N GLU A 172 -14.43 17.16 12.14
CA GLU A 172 -15.22 18.37 11.99
C GLU A 172 -15.72 18.50 10.55
N THR A 173 -17.02 18.62 10.45
CA THR A 173 -17.71 18.99 9.24
C THR A 173 -17.95 20.50 9.23
N GLY A 174 -18.00 21.13 8.05
CA GLY A 174 -18.09 22.59 7.90
C GLY A 174 -19.34 23.25 8.46
N THR A 175 -20.36 22.49 8.78
CA THR A 175 -21.54 22.97 9.48
C THR A 175 -21.27 23.11 10.96
N GLY A 176 -20.64 24.20 11.38
CA GLY A 176 -20.45 24.60 12.79
C GLY A 176 -21.75 24.94 13.50
N GLY A 177 -22.70 24.08 13.35
CA GLY A 177 -23.85 23.94 14.19
C GLY A 177 -23.84 22.52 14.65
N GLN A 178 -23.76 22.28 15.95
CA GLN A 178 -24.24 21.04 16.51
C GLN A 178 -25.39 20.55 15.64
N LEU A 179 -25.19 19.43 14.94
CA LEU A 179 -26.28 18.63 14.48
C LEU A 179 -27.04 18.28 15.77
N SER A 180 -27.95 19.14 16.19
CA SER A 180 -28.93 18.81 17.24
C SER A 180 -29.70 17.64 16.67
N MET A 181 -29.27 16.44 17.01
CA MET A 181 -30.05 15.24 16.72
C MET A 181 -31.32 15.33 17.50
N THR A 182 -32.44 15.37 16.81
CA THR A 182 -33.71 15.00 17.43
C THR A 182 -33.61 13.55 17.85
N GLY A 183 -34.33 13.13 18.90
CA GLY A 183 -34.30 11.76 19.43
C GLY A 183 -34.57 10.65 18.41
N ASP A 184 -34.91 10.96 17.15
CA ASP A 184 -35.09 10.07 16.01
C ASP A 184 -33.87 10.04 15.04
N GLY A 185 -32.74 10.64 15.40
CA GLY A 185 -31.51 10.57 14.59
C GLY A 185 -31.56 11.38 13.28
N ARG A 186 -32.50 12.29 13.09
CA ARG A 186 -32.56 13.15 11.91
C ARG A 186 -31.82 14.47 12.14
N PRO A 187 -30.94 14.90 11.22
CA PRO A 187 -30.30 16.21 11.34
C PRO A 187 -31.32 17.33 11.26
N LEU A 188 -31.25 18.28 12.21
CA LEU A 188 -32.03 19.55 12.16
C LEU A 188 -31.36 20.45 11.10
N GLY A 189 -31.93 20.48 9.90
CA GLY A 189 -31.48 21.35 8.83
C GLY A 189 -31.76 22.84 9.12
N ARG A 190 -30.92 23.69 8.50
CA ARG A 190 -31.20 25.14 8.44
C ARG A 190 -32.02 25.47 7.20
N SER A 191 -32.93 26.45 7.31
CA SER A 191 -33.66 26.97 6.15
C SER A 191 -32.73 27.56 5.09
N GLY A 192 -32.82 27.08 3.81
CA GLY A 192 -32.01 27.50 2.68
C GLY A 192 -32.60 27.12 1.32
N MET A 193 -31.76 27.08 0.28
CA MET A 193 -32.19 26.79 -1.10
C MET A 193 -32.04 25.29 -1.46
N GLY A 194 -32.17 24.35 -0.53
CA GLY A 194 -32.15 22.92 -0.81
C GLY A 194 -33.43 22.39 -1.45
N SER A 195 -33.43 21.08 -1.77
CA SER A 195 -34.60 20.38 -2.35
C SER A 195 -35.60 19.89 -1.32
N ASP A 196 -35.18 19.70 -0.08
CA ASP A 196 -36.02 19.10 0.96
C ASP A 196 -36.82 20.13 1.73
N PHE A 197 -38.06 19.79 2.01
CA PHE A 197 -38.99 20.68 2.71
C PHE A 197 -38.60 20.80 4.17
N PHE A 198 -38.20 22.01 4.59
CA PHE A 198 -37.86 22.32 5.97
C PHE A 198 -39.06 22.74 6.80
N GLY A 199 -39.88 23.65 6.24
CA GLY A 199 -41.02 24.20 6.96
C GLY A 199 -41.80 25.27 6.18
N VAL A 200 -42.67 25.97 6.87
CA VAL A 200 -43.43 27.09 6.30
C VAL A 200 -43.38 28.27 7.25
N ARG A 201 -42.97 29.45 6.76
CA ARG A 201 -42.97 30.71 7.52
C ARG A 201 -43.82 31.78 6.86
N PRO A 202 -44.16 32.84 7.59
CA PRO A 202 -44.79 34.00 6.98
C PRO A 202 -43.91 34.65 5.90
N TYR A 203 -44.55 35.08 4.81
CA TYR A 203 -43.92 35.81 3.71
C TYR A 203 -43.23 37.08 4.21
N ARG A 204 -42.07 37.38 3.66
CA ARG A 204 -41.32 38.63 3.85
C ARG A 204 -41.11 39.32 2.51
N PRO A 205 -41.12 40.66 2.44
CA PRO A 205 -40.77 41.39 1.21
C PRO A 205 -39.40 40.93 0.68
N GLY A 206 -39.37 40.47 -0.59
CA GLY A 206 -38.20 39.91 -1.22
C GLY A 206 -38.26 38.38 -1.43
N ASP A 207 -39.24 37.68 -0.80
CA ASP A 207 -39.42 36.25 -1.05
C ASP A 207 -40.00 35.98 -2.44
N GLU A 208 -39.54 34.93 -3.08
CA GLU A 208 -40.02 34.54 -4.40
C GLU A 208 -41.42 33.94 -4.34
N ILE A 209 -42.33 34.43 -5.15
CA ILE A 209 -43.76 34.04 -5.19
C ILE A 209 -43.91 32.54 -5.55
N ARG A 210 -42.98 31.95 -6.29
CA ARG A 210 -43.01 30.50 -6.63
C ARG A 210 -42.97 29.59 -5.42
N PHE A 211 -42.42 30.03 -4.32
CA PHE A 211 -42.34 29.26 -3.10
C PHE A 211 -43.52 29.48 -2.14
N VAL A 212 -44.50 30.26 -2.51
CA VAL A 212 -45.72 30.48 -1.69
C VAL A 212 -46.51 29.16 -1.60
N HIS A 213 -46.85 28.77 -0.36
CA HIS A 213 -47.71 27.62 -0.09
C HIS A 213 -49.18 28.08 -0.08
N TRP A 214 -49.81 28.14 -1.26
CA TRP A 214 -51.15 28.70 -1.45
C TRP A 214 -52.20 28.08 -0.54
N GLY A 215 -52.23 26.75 -0.36
CA GLY A 215 -53.18 26.06 0.50
C GLY A 215 -53.12 26.49 1.97
N LEU A 216 -51.91 26.59 2.53
CA LEU A 216 -51.71 27.03 3.90
C LEU A 216 -51.94 28.55 4.06
N SER A 217 -51.58 29.32 3.04
CA SER A 217 -51.82 30.77 3.00
C SER A 217 -53.33 31.09 3.05
N ALA A 218 -54.13 30.36 2.32
CA ALA A 218 -55.62 30.49 2.35
C ALA A 218 -56.17 30.14 3.73
N SER A 219 -55.72 29.05 4.34
CA SER A 219 -56.15 28.61 5.68
C SER A 219 -55.75 29.60 6.76
N LYS A 220 -54.53 30.15 6.70
CA LYS A 220 -53.97 31.07 7.71
C LYS A 220 -54.29 32.55 7.46
N ARG A 221 -54.93 32.90 6.34
CA ARG A 221 -55.20 34.29 5.89
C ARG A 221 -53.95 35.19 5.88
N LYS A 222 -52.78 34.60 5.68
CA LYS A 222 -51.49 35.28 5.59
C LYS A 222 -50.63 34.54 4.55
N LEU A 223 -49.90 35.24 3.73
CA LEU A 223 -48.98 34.60 2.78
C LEU A 223 -47.94 33.79 3.54
N MET A 224 -47.84 32.52 3.22
CA MET A 224 -46.92 31.55 3.80
C MET A 224 -45.97 31.04 2.71
N VAL A 225 -44.68 31.02 2.98
CA VAL A 225 -43.65 30.58 2.04
C VAL A 225 -43.05 29.25 2.52
N ARG A 226 -42.87 28.33 1.59
CA ARG A 226 -42.15 27.09 1.86
C ARG A 226 -40.69 27.41 2.07
N GLU A 227 -40.15 26.96 3.17
CA GLU A 227 -38.73 26.92 3.43
C GLU A 227 -38.19 25.56 3.07
N PHE A 228 -37.10 25.56 2.36
CA PHE A 228 -36.36 24.35 2.04
C PHE A 228 -35.11 24.25 2.92
N GLU A 229 -34.64 23.05 3.14
CA GLU A 229 -33.40 22.81 3.88
C GLU A 229 -32.24 23.43 3.13
N ALA A 230 -31.36 24.15 3.82
CA ALA A 230 -30.11 24.59 3.23
C ALA A 230 -29.20 23.35 3.08
N SER A 231 -29.26 22.71 1.94
CA SER A 231 -28.19 21.77 1.55
C SER A 231 -26.93 22.58 1.28
N ALA A 232 -26.28 23.07 2.34
CA ALA A 232 -24.91 23.53 2.22
C ALA A 232 -24.09 22.28 1.95
N ILE A 233 -23.82 22.01 0.66
CA ILE A 233 -22.83 20.99 0.28
C ILE A 233 -21.54 21.41 0.97
N GLU A 234 -21.13 20.62 1.95
CA GLU A 234 -19.87 20.87 2.63
C GLU A 234 -18.71 20.76 1.64
N ARG A 235 -17.79 21.68 1.75
CA ARG A 235 -16.59 21.71 0.93
C ARG A 235 -15.40 21.33 1.80
N ILE A 236 -14.87 20.17 1.56
CA ILE A 236 -13.71 19.64 2.25
C ILE A 236 -12.51 19.78 1.33
N VAL A 237 -11.46 20.37 1.85
CA VAL A 237 -10.19 20.53 1.13
C VAL A 237 -9.10 19.83 1.92
N ILE A 238 -8.31 18.98 1.28
CA ILE A 238 -7.08 18.43 1.85
C ILE A 238 -5.89 18.96 1.06
N ILE A 239 -4.88 19.43 1.76
CA ILE A 239 -3.57 19.75 1.21
C ILE A 239 -2.56 18.83 1.87
N LEU A 240 -1.89 17.99 1.07
CA LEU A 240 -0.90 17.03 1.53
C LEU A 240 0.51 17.48 1.12
N ASP A 241 1.35 17.72 2.12
CA ASP A 241 2.77 18.00 1.95
C ASP A 241 3.55 16.80 1.44
N THR A 242 4.43 17.02 0.47
CA THR A 242 5.29 15.99 -0.14
C THR A 242 6.76 16.37 -0.13
N ASP A 243 7.18 17.40 0.65
CA ASP A 243 8.56 17.86 0.66
C ASP A 243 9.56 16.78 1.08
N SER A 244 10.36 16.33 0.12
CA SER A 244 11.36 15.27 0.32
C SER A 244 12.43 15.62 1.37
N ALA A 245 12.70 16.90 1.61
CA ALA A 245 13.68 17.34 2.63
C ALA A 245 13.16 17.13 4.06
N SER A 246 11.85 17.07 4.24
CA SER A 246 11.18 16.96 5.53
C SER A 246 10.80 15.51 5.88
N VAL A 247 11.09 14.53 5.00
CA VAL A 247 10.78 13.13 5.23
C VAL A 247 11.75 12.46 6.19
N GLY A 248 11.24 11.60 7.07
CA GLY A 248 12.02 10.76 7.97
C GLY A 248 12.79 9.65 7.25
N LEU A 249 13.77 9.07 7.93
CA LEU A 249 14.73 8.14 7.32
C LEU A 249 14.19 6.72 7.07
N ASP A 250 13.18 6.27 7.81
CA ASP A 250 12.62 4.93 7.62
C ASP A 250 11.78 4.90 6.33
N PRO A 251 12.05 3.98 5.41
CA PRO A 251 11.32 3.92 4.14
C PRO A 251 9.90 3.33 4.27
N ALA A 252 9.56 2.71 5.39
CA ALA A 252 8.27 2.05 5.61
C ALA A 252 7.39 2.78 6.65
N GLU A 253 8.01 3.32 7.68
CA GLU A 253 7.33 3.98 8.80
C GLU A 253 7.94 5.37 9.04
N ASN A 254 7.55 6.35 8.24
CA ASN A 254 7.98 7.74 8.40
C ASN A 254 6.77 8.68 8.47
N ASN A 255 7.06 9.95 8.71
CA ASN A 255 6.06 11.00 8.80
C ASN A 255 5.25 11.17 7.51
N PHE A 256 5.88 11.02 6.33
CA PHE A 256 5.19 11.10 5.05
C PHE A 256 4.17 9.95 4.88
N GLU A 257 4.55 8.71 5.18
CA GLU A 257 3.66 7.56 5.12
C GLU A 257 2.49 7.69 6.11
N ALA A 258 2.74 8.27 7.31
CA ALA A 258 1.70 8.56 8.28
C ALA A 258 0.69 9.59 7.75
N LEU A 259 1.16 10.66 7.11
CA LEU A 259 0.29 11.68 6.51
C LEU A 259 -0.48 11.14 5.30
N VAL A 260 0.13 10.30 4.46
CA VAL A 260 -0.56 9.62 3.36
C VAL A 260 -1.67 8.72 3.88
N SER A 261 -1.40 7.95 4.93
CA SER A 261 -2.40 7.12 5.62
C SER A 261 -3.55 7.96 6.20
N LEU A 262 -3.22 9.10 6.80
CA LEU A 262 -4.22 10.03 7.35
C LEU A 262 -5.05 10.66 6.22
N ALA A 263 -4.44 11.12 5.14
CA ALA A 263 -5.12 11.69 3.99
C ALA A 263 -6.10 10.69 3.37
N GLY A 264 -5.68 9.43 3.18
CA GLY A 264 -6.55 8.36 2.72
C GLY A 264 -7.69 8.07 3.70
N SER A 265 -7.42 8.08 5.00
CA SER A 265 -8.44 7.86 6.04
C SER A 265 -9.47 8.98 6.08
N ILE A 266 -9.06 10.24 5.89
CA ILE A 266 -9.97 11.40 5.77
C ILE A 266 -10.81 11.27 4.50
N ALA A 267 -10.20 10.93 3.36
CA ALA A 267 -10.92 10.76 2.11
C ALA A 267 -11.97 9.64 2.20
N GLU A 268 -11.62 8.50 2.81
CA GLU A 268 -12.56 7.39 3.04
C GLU A 268 -13.70 7.76 3.99
N TYR A 269 -13.40 8.53 5.05
CA TYR A 269 -14.42 9.02 5.98
C TYR A 269 -15.46 9.88 5.25
N PHE A 270 -15.02 10.83 4.42
CA PHE A 270 -15.92 11.72 3.69
C PHE A 270 -16.56 11.08 2.46
N ALA A 271 -16.01 9.98 1.93
CA ALA A 271 -16.61 9.27 0.81
C ALA A 271 -18.03 8.76 1.08
N SER A 272 -18.37 8.52 2.36
CA SER A 272 -19.70 8.14 2.80
C SER A 272 -20.65 9.33 3.05
N GLN A 273 -20.17 10.57 2.89
CA GLN A 273 -20.90 11.78 3.18
C GLN A 273 -21.18 12.58 1.90
N TYR A 274 -22.30 13.33 1.91
CA TYR A 274 -22.65 14.24 0.80
C TYR A 274 -21.84 15.54 0.91
N CYS A 275 -20.58 15.53 0.44
CA CYS A 275 -19.73 16.71 0.43
C CYS A 275 -18.98 16.83 -0.89
N PHE A 276 -18.57 18.06 -1.22
CA PHE A 276 -17.67 18.32 -2.33
C PHE A 276 -16.24 18.29 -1.81
N PHE A 277 -15.42 17.44 -2.41
CA PHE A 277 -14.07 17.15 -1.95
C PHE A 277 -13.05 17.69 -2.92
N THR A 278 -12.02 18.33 -2.41
CA THR A 278 -10.86 18.77 -3.21
C THR A 278 -9.59 18.34 -2.53
N PHE A 279 -8.73 17.67 -3.27
CA PHE A 279 -7.44 17.18 -2.81
C PHE A 279 -6.33 17.86 -3.60
N TYR A 280 -5.37 18.47 -2.90
CA TYR A 280 -4.18 19.10 -3.48
C TYR A 280 -2.92 18.44 -2.96
N THR A 281 -2.00 18.17 -3.85
CA THR A 281 -0.65 17.66 -3.52
C THR A 281 0.32 17.98 -4.65
N CYS A 282 1.60 17.77 -4.43
CA CYS A 282 2.59 17.78 -5.49
C CYS A 282 2.87 16.35 -5.97
N PHE A 283 2.66 16.08 -7.25
CA PHE A 283 2.95 14.80 -7.88
C PHE A 283 3.96 15.02 -9.02
N GLU A 284 5.09 14.31 -8.96
CA GLU A 284 6.19 14.46 -9.93
C GLU A 284 6.65 15.92 -10.16
N GLY A 285 6.62 16.73 -9.10
CA GLY A 285 7.02 18.14 -9.18
C GLY A 285 5.95 19.12 -9.66
N ASN A 286 4.75 18.64 -10.00
CA ASN A 286 3.62 19.46 -10.45
C ASN A 286 2.50 19.49 -9.43
N LEU A 287 1.77 20.63 -9.38
CA LEU A 287 0.55 20.72 -8.59
C LEU A 287 -0.50 19.76 -9.18
N MET A 288 -0.94 18.81 -8.38
CA MET A 288 -2.05 17.91 -8.70
C MET A 288 -3.29 18.30 -7.91
N GLN A 289 -4.40 18.44 -8.62
CA GLN A 289 -5.71 18.70 -8.03
C GLN A 289 -6.70 17.62 -8.45
N ILE A 290 -7.37 17.02 -7.47
CA ILE A 290 -8.51 16.12 -7.66
C ILE A 290 -9.70 16.75 -6.97
N ASN A 291 -10.80 17.00 -7.71
CA ASN A 291 -12.00 17.59 -7.15
C ASN A 291 -13.26 16.88 -7.66
N GLY A 292 -14.33 16.95 -6.89
CA GLY A 292 -15.63 16.40 -7.23
C GLY A 292 -16.44 15.97 -6.03
N ASP A 293 -17.46 15.17 -6.27
CA ASP A 293 -18.20 14.48 -5.24
C ASP A 293 -17.30 13.50 -4.49
N ALA A 294 -17.35 13.50 -3.15
CA ALA A 294 -16.43 12.73 -2.31
C ALA A 294 -16.40 11.24 -2.65
N ALA A 295 -17.56 10.63 -2.87
CA ALA A 295 -17.68 9.22 -3.24
C ALA A 295 -17.04 8.95 -4.61
N GLY A 296 -17.23 9.86 -5.59
CA GLY A 296 -16.72 9.71 -6.95
C GLY A 296 -15.22 9.92 -7.06
N VAL A 297 -14.63 10.77 -6.22
CA VAL A 297 -13.18 11.05 -6.28
C VAL A 297 -12.34 10.16 -5.37
N ASN A 298 -12.94 9.46 -4.39
CA ASN A 298 -12.21 8.66 -3.43
C ASN A 298 -11.29 7.62 -4.10
N VAL A 299 -11.78 6.92 -5.11
CA VAL A 299 -10.98 5.92 -5.85
C VAL A 299 -9.75 6.55 -6.48
N LYS A 300 -9.90 7.72 -7.14
CA LYS A 300 -8.80 8.44 -7.77
C LYS A 300 -7.77 8.95 -6.75
N ILE A 301 -8.24 9.38 -5.58
CA ILE A 301 -7.36 9.80 -4.47
C ILE A 301 -6.58 8.60 -3.95
N MET A 302 -7.22 7.46 -3.78
CA MET A 302 -6.54 6.23 -3.33
C MET A 302 -5.51 5.73 -4.34
N GLU A 303 -5.82 5.80 -5.64
CA GLU A 303 -4.86 5.50 -6.71
C GLU A 303 -3.66 6.46 -6.65
N LEU A 304 -3.91 7.78 -6.58
CA LEU A 304 -2.85 8.78 -6.43
C LEU A 304 -2.01 8.54 -5.19
N LEU A 305 -2.65 8.36 -4.03
CA LEU A 305 -1.95 8.08 -2.76
C LEU A 305 -1.14 6.79 -2.81
N THR A 306 -1.54 5.80 -3.60
CA THR A 306 -0.78 4.56 -3.78
C THR A 306 0.56 4.81 -4.48
N GLU A 307 0.60 5.69 -5.46
CA GLU A 307 1.81 6.00 -6.26
C GLU A 307 2.61 7.19 -5.74
N LEU A 308 1.98 8.05 -4.91
CA LEU A 308 2.57 9.32 -4.46
C LEU A 308 3.92 9.10 -3.78
N GLN A 309 4.93 9.80 -4.27
CA GLN A 309 6.29 9.80 -3.71
C GLN A 309 6.65 11.22 -3.24
N PRO A 310 7.55 11.36 -2.26
CA PRO A 310 8.07 12.65 -1.88
C PRO A 310 8.75 13.35 -3.07
N CYS A 311 8.53 14.65 -3.23
CA CYS A 311 9.12 15.48 -4.27
C CYS A 311 9.78 16.73 -3.67
N PRO A 312 10.76 17.35 -4.35
CA PRO A 312 11.47 18.52 -3.83
C PRO A 312 10.62 19.80 -3.99
N ASN A 313 9.44 19.82 -3.40
CA ASN A 313 8.55 20.99 -3.39
C ASN A 313 8.15 21.33 -1.95
N LYS A 314 8.52 22.51 -1.49
CA LYS A 314 8.19 22.96 -0.14
C LYS A 314 6.69 23.20 -0.01
N VAL A 315 6.15 22.86 1.14
CA VAL A 315 4.74 23.04 1.48
C VAL A 315 4.28 24.49 1.38
N ASP A 316 5.16 25.45 1.66
CA ASP A 316 4.87 26.88 1.56
C ASP A 316 4.53 27.29 0.11
N HIS A 317 5.24 26.74 -0.88
CA HIS A 317 4.94 26.98 -2.30
C HIS A 317 3.64 26.31 -2.70
N LEU A 318 3.43 25.08 -2.29
CA LEU A 318 2.18 24.36 -2.55
C LEU A 318 0.97 25.14 -2.03
N LEU A 319 1.05 25.62 -0.80
CA LEU A 319 -0.04 26.40 -0.20
C LEU A 319 -0.23 27.73 -0.91
N ALA A 320 0.85 28.44 -1.28
CA ALA A 320 0.76 29.70 -2.00
C ALA A 320 0.05 29.55 -3.35
N ASP A 321 0.35 28.46 -4.09
CA ASP A 321 -0.28 28.16 -5.38
C ASP A 321 -1.79 27.84 -5.26
N VAL A 322 -2.21 27.36 -4.10
CA VAL A 322 -3.60 26.92 -3.85
C VAL A 322 -4.47 28.00 -3.22
N LEU A 323 -3.85 28.99 -2.54
CA LEU A 323 -4.56 30.02 -1.76
C LEU A 323 -5.69 30.71 -2.54
N GLU A 324 -5.47 31.06 -3.81
CA GLU A 324 -6.45 31.76 -4.65
C GLU A 324 -7.64 30.88 -5.05
N TYR A 325 -7.48 29.54 -4.99
CA TYR A 325 -8.49 28.59 -5.42
C TYR A 325 -9.30 28.01 -4.26
N LEU A 326 -8.97 28.37 -3.00
CA LEU A 326 -9.67 27.86 -1.84
C LEU A 326 -11.09 28.43 -1.74
N PRO A 327 -12.11 27.59 -1.66
CA PRO A 327 -13.49 28.05 -1.56
C PRO A 327 -13.78 28.61 -0.18
N GLN A 328 -14.49 29.76 -0.12
CA GLN A 328 -14.92 30.34 1.15
C GLN A 328 -15.84 29.39 1.92
N GLY A 329 -15.65 29.32 3.23
CA GLY A 329 -16.44 28.46 4.11
C GLY A 329 -16.09 26.97 4.04
N ALA A 330 -15.00 26.62 3.36
CA ALA A 330 -14.48 25.24 3.35
C ALA A 330 -13.85 24.85 4.69
N VAL A 331 -13.80 23.54 4.93
CA VAL A 331 -12.96 22.94 5.96
C VAL A 331 -11.66 22.49 5.29
N LEU A 332 -10.54 23.08 5.71
CA LEU A 332 -9.21 22.76 5.19
C LEU A 332 -8.47 21.85 6.16
N TYR A 333 -8.15 20.65 5.70
CA TYR A 333 -7.20 19.74 6.35
C TYR A 333 -5.81 19.97 5.76
N MET A 334 -4.96 20.67 6.52
CA MET A 334 -3.57 20.90 6.16
C MET A 334 -2.69 19.83 6.79
N LEU A 335 -2.10 18.96 5.97
CA LEU A 335 -1.24 17.87 6.39
C LEU A 335 0.21 18.21 6.02
N SER A 336 1.02 18.63 6.99
CA SER A 336 2.40 19.08 6.74
C SER A 336 3.43 18.25 7.50
N MET A 337 4.64 18.19 6.96
CA MET A 337 5.82 17.59 7.60
C MET A 337 6.70 18.62 8.27
N SER A 338 6.40 19.91 8.11
CA SER A 338 7.12 21.01 8.72
C SER A 338 6.16 22.06 9.28
N ASP A 339 6.64 22.84 10.23
CA ASP A 339 5.94 23.93 10.90
C ASP A 339 6.61 25.29 10.65
N SER A 340 7.08 25.52 9.43
CA SER A 340 7.81 26.74 9.07
C SER A 340 7.05 28.02 9.46
N PRO A 341 7.75 29.11 9.87
CA PRO A 341 7.09 30.39 10.19
C PRO A 341 6.31 30.96 8.99
N ALA A 342 6.75 30.67 7.76
CA ALA A 342 6.06 31.09 6.54
C ALA A 342 4.71 30.38 6.41
N LEU A 343 4.67 29.05 6.62
CA LEU A 343 3.45 28.27 6.65
C LEU A 343 2.49 28.79 7.71
N GLN A 344 2.97 28.99 8.95
CA GLN A 344 2.14 29.53 10.04
C GLN A 344 1.53 30.90 9.71
N GLY A 345 2.30 31.77 9.03
CA GLY A 345 1.80 33.06 8.56
C GLY A 345 0.66 32.93 7.55
N MET A 346 0.80 32.03 6.57
CA MET A 346 -0.23 31.80 5.56
C MET A 346 -1.49 31.16 6.18
N LEU A 347 -1.34 30.23 7.12
CA LEU A 347 -2.47 29.59 7.80
C LEU A 347 -3.31 30.59 8.62
N ARG A 348 -2.68 31.58 9.26
CA ARG A 348 -3.40 32.65 9.96
C ARG A 348 -4.24 33.51 9.00
N ILE A 349 -3.73 33.81 7.80
CA ILE A 349 -4.47 34.54 6.78
C ILE A 349 -5.74 33.76 6.37
N LEU A 350 -5.66 32.43 6.29
CA LEU A 350 -6.80 31.57 5.94
C LEU A 350 -7.87 31.57 7.05
N GLU A 351 -7.48 31.58 8.31
CA GLU A 351 -8.41 31.69 9.43
C GLU A 351 -9.19 33.04 9.39
N ASP A 352 -8.52 34.12 9.01
CA ASP A 352 -9.15 35.44 8.82
C ASP A 352 -10.15 35.45 7.64
N GLN A 353 -9.97 34.56 6.67
CA GLN A 353 -10.89 34.42 5.51
C GLN A 353 -12.10 33.49 5.78
N ASN A 354 -12.38 33.15 7.03
CA ASN A 354 -13.48 32.27 7.43
C ASN A 354 -13.36 30.83 6.89
N ILE A 355 -12.14 30.35 6.64
CA ILE A 355 -11.81 28.97 6.33
C ILE A 355 -11.53 28.27 7.67
N ARG A 356 -12.21 27.14 7.91
CA ARG A 356 -11.95 26.34 9.10
C ARG A 356 -10.73 25.49 8.87
N LEU A 357 -9.70 25.76 9.65
CA LEU A 357 -8.41 25.09 9.52
C LEU A 357 -8.30 23.92 10.52
N GLN A 358 -7.97 22.75 10.00
CA GLN A 358 -7.52 21.58 10.75
C GLN A 358 -6.08 21.28 10.31
N TRP A 359 -5.12 21.71 11.13
CA TRP A 359 -3.71 21.52 10.80
C TRP A 359 -3.11 20.36 11.57
N VAL A 360 -2.54 19.41 10.84
CA VAL A 360 -1.78 18.28 11.38
C VAL A 360 -0.34 18.39 10.90
N CYS A 361 0.57 18.59 11.85
CA CYS A 361 2.00 18.62 11.58
C CYS A 361 2.66 17.33 12.06
N ALA A 362 3.27 16.58 11.15
CA ALA A 362 4.03 15.36 11.42
C ALA A 362 5.52 15.60 11.17
N ALA A 363 6.18 16.33 12.07
CA ALA A 363 7.60 16.63 11.94
C ALA A 363 8.45 15.35 12.09
N LYS A 364 9.55 15.27 11.35
CA LYS A 364 10.44 14.09 11.33
C LYS A 364 11.03 13.73 12.69
N GLU A 365 11.13 14.69 13.60
CA GLU A 365 11.61 14.49 14.98
C GLU A 365 10.71 13.56 15.81
N TYR A 366 9.44 13.45 15.46
CA TYR A 366 8.48 12.54 16.10
C TYR A 366 8.53 11.12 15.55
N PHE A 367 9.33 10.87 14.52
CA PHE A 367 9.53 9.58 13.88
C PHE A 367 11.02 9.19 13.92
N PRO A 368 11.62 9.02 15.11
CA PRO A 368 13.01 8.63 15.22
C PRO A 368 13.19 7.21 14.68
N VAL A 369 14.24 6.99 13.89
CA VAL A 369 14.68 5.64 13.55
C VAL A 369 15.16 4.98 14.84
N GLU A 370 14.48 3.94 15.31
CA GLU A 370 15.00 3.08 16.35
C GLU A 370 16.26 2.35 15.82
N ILE A 371 17.42 2.90 16.16
CA ILE A 371 18.71 2.24 15.94
C ILE A 371 18.76 1.08 16.94
N GLY A 372 18.26 -0.11 16.58
CA GLY A 372 18.35 -1.22 17.51
C GLY A 372 17.53 -2.47 17.27
N ARG A 373 16.79 -2.62 16.20
CA ARG A 373 16.28 -3.94 15.81
C ARG A 373 17.27 -4.64 14.88
N ALA A 374 18.37 -5.12 15.46
CA ALA A 374 19.14 -6.19 14.86
C ALA A 374 18.19 -7.40 14.76
N HIS A 375 17.77 -7.73 13.57
CA HIS A 375 17.07 -8.99 13.32
C HIS A 375 18.09 -10.11 13.47
N VAL A 376 18.04 -10.81 14.61
CA VAL A 376 18.66 -12.12 14.83
C VAL A 376 17.88 -13.16 14.02
#